data_356948450b4f0a8b535b8d09789890ab
#
_entry.id   356948450b4f0a8b535b8d09789890ab
#
_cell.length_a   1.000
_cell.length_b   1.000
_cell.length_c   1.000
_cell.angle_alpha   90.00
_cell.angle_beta   90.00
_cell.angle_gamma   90.00
#
_symmetry.space_group_name_H-M   'P 1'
#
loop_
_entity.id
_entity.type
_entity.pdbx_description
1 polymer ?
#
loop_
_entity_poly.entity_id
_entity_poly.type
_entity_poly.pdbx_seq_one_letter_code
_entity_poly.pdbx_strand_id
1 'polypeptide(L)'
;GLKEVEKSLSDVSKWLIIGTFPEDDFRKNTVIENEFVTGKMYKGYAGEWISWMIPRLDIVAANAEIHQPWGEGYTAFNYHAAGLAMAMEMLGNYTSLDAYSGYCRTYCDFFIEKRKYMAYQKYVVNAFNAWDHKLVEGYLLDYTSAPLLPYAEVLLNTEPEKRKPEYIALFNEMQDYLDHVQTRTPEGNFNRINPVKHTVWVDDMYMSLPFLVQSSRLTNDKEMKMKRLTEAAEMVFAFNKYVYHPELGLYQHAQFTDKPAKLPFWSRGNGWALWAVTNILSELPKNHPLYKKLLKHYREHVEGITAWQDKSGLWHNLLNVPESYLETSGTAIFTLCIARGIMNGWLNGKKYTPTVEKGWAGIETMIDEQYQVHGITVGTNGTTDINYYLERPTALNDCHGLFPVIIAAIQVDKLRSMNK
;
A
#
# COMPACT_ATOMS: atom_id res chain seq x y z
N GLY A 1 -14.57 -1.97 31.83
CA GLY A 1 -13.31 -2.43 32.40
C GLY A 1 -13.14 -3.94 32.19
N LEU A 2 -12.17 -4.60 32.86
CA LEU A 2 -11.88 -6.03 32.67
C LEU A 2 -13.11 -6.92 32.83
N LYS A 3 -14.00 -6.63 33.75
CA LYS A 3 -15.25 -7.41 33.96
C LYS A 3 -16.21 -7.32 32.79
N GLU A 4 -16.27 -6.20 32.09
CA GLU A 4 -17.10 -6.04 30.91
C GLU A 4 -16.49 -6.77 29.72
N VAL A 5 -15.17 -6.78 29.61
CA VAL A 5 -14.44 -7.55 28.60
C VAL A 5 -14.64 -9.06 28.85
N GLU A 6 -14.50 -9.53 30.10
CA GLU A 6 -14.74 -10.91 30.49
C GLU A 6 -16.17 -11.36 30.19
N LYS A 7 -17.16 -10.50 30.46
CA LYS A 7 -18.55 -10.78 30.14
C LYS A 7 -18.76 -10.90 28.61
N SER A 8 -18.24 -9.93 27.86
CA SER A 8 -18.33 -9.95 26.40
C SER A 8 -17.69 -11.20 25.81
N LEU A 9 -16.51 -11.56 26.29
CA LEU A 9 -15.81 -12.77 25.88
C LEU A 9 -16.59 -14.05 26.22
N SER A 10 -17.17 -14.10 27.43
CA SER A 10 -18.01 -15.24 27.84
C SER A 10 -19.23 -15.40 26.95
N ASP A 11 -19.87 -14.31 26.56
CA ASP A 11 -21.04 -14.36 25.69
C ASP A 11 -20.68 -14.81 24.27
N VAL A 12 -19.56 -14.35 23.72
CA VAL A 12 -19.07 -14.81 22.42
C VAL A 12 -18.61 -16.26 22.46
N SER A 13 -17.90 -16.67 23.53
CA SER A 13 -17.45 -18.06 23.67
C SER A 13 -18.62 -19.06 23.78
N LYS A 14 -19.69 -18.68 24.43
CA LYS A 14 -20.93 -19.51 24.45
C LYS A 14 -21.46 -19.74 23.04
N TRP A 15 -21.45 -18.71 22.21
CA TRP A 15 -21.91 -18.85 20.83
C TRP A 15 -21.00 -19.74 19.99
N LEU A 16 -19.71 -19.66 20.22
CA LEU A 16 -18.72 -20.47 19.50
C LEU A 16 -18.77 -21.95 19.90
N ILE A 17 -19.10 -22.26 21.16
CA ILE A 17 -19.06 -23.61 21.73
C ILE A 17 -20.36 -24.36 21.49
N ILE A 18 -21.53 -23.73 21.61
CA ILE A 18 -22.82 -24.44 21.60
C ILE A 18 -23.37 -24.79 20.21
N GLY A 19 -22.65 -24.47 19.17
CA GLY A 19 -23.00 -24.91 17.81
C GLY A 19 -24.39 -24.46 17.32
N THR A 20 -24.90 -23.35 17.82
CA THR A 20 -26.18 -22.77 17.41
C THR A 20 -26.15 -22.05 16.05
N PHE A 21 -25.06 -22.16 15.34
CA PHE A 21 -24.85 -21.51 14.07
C PHE A 21 -25.20 -22.43 12.90
N PRO A 22 -25.73 -21.88 11.80
CA PRO A 22 -25.92 -22.61 10.56
C PRO A 22 -24.66 -23.34 10.09
N GLU A 23 -24.79 -24.39 9.31
CA GLU A 23 -23.62 -25.17 8.85
C GLU A 23 -22.62 -24.39 8.02
N ASP A 24 -23.11 -23.40 7.30
CA ASP A 24 -22.30 -22.47 6.50
C ASP A 24 -21.72 -21.31 7.32
N ASP A 25 -22.03 -21.23 8.62
CA ASP A 25 -21.53 -20.16 9.47
C ASP A 25 -20.02 -20.32 9.72
N PHE A 26 -19.26 -19.32 9.34
CA PHE A 26 -17.81 -19.26 9.48
C PHE A 26 -17.29 -19.51 10.89
N ARG A 27 -18.11 -19.24 11.91
CA ARG A 27 -17.76 -19.44 13.34
C ARG A 27 -17.54 -20.90 13.69
N LYS A 28 -18.16 -21.82 12.99
CA LYS A 28 -18.00 -23.28 13.23
C LYS A 28 -16.62 -23.81 12.83
N ASN A 29 -15.98 -23.14 11.89
CA ASN A 29 -14.72 -23.58 11.28
C ASN A 29 -13.50 -22.85 11.84
N THR A 30 -13.66 -22.10 12.93
CA THR A 30 -12.55 -21.36 13.54
C THR A 30 -11.99 -22.10 14.74
N VAL A 31 -10.71 -22.43 14.70
CA VAL A 31 -9.97 -23.06 15.81
C VAL A 31 -9.78 -22.11 17.01
N ILE A 32 -10.29 -20.93 16.86
CA ILE A 32 -10.23 -19.84 17.82
C ILE A 32 -10.97 -20.12 19.12
N GLU A 33 -11.97 -21.01 19.08
CA GLU A 33 -12.74 -21.37 20.26
C GLU A 33 -11.84 -21.82 21.41
N ASN A 34 -10.79 -22.57 21.10
CA ASN A 34 -9.86 -23.05 22.12
C ASN A 34 -9.05 -21.90 22.74
N GLU A 35 -8.58 -20.97 21.94
CA GLU A 35 -7.85 -19.80 22.41
C GLU A 35 -8.75 -18.85 23.20
N PHE A 36 -9.98 -18.71 22.77
CA PHE A 36 -10.99 -17.89 23.39
C PHE A 36 -11.39 -18.45 24.76
N VAL A 37 -11.63 -19.76 24.84
CA VAL A 37 -12.03 -20.45 26.07
C VAL A 37 -10.89 -20.55 27.09
N THR A 38 -9.65 -20.64 26.64
CA THR A 38 -8.48 -20.72 27.56
C THR A 38 -8.13 -19.39 28.23
N GLY A 39 -8.77 -18.31 27.84
CA GLY A 39 -8.57 -16.99 28.46
C GLY A 39 -7.18 -16.37 28.26
N LYS A 40 -6.38 -16.89 27.34
CA LYS A 40 -5.08 -16.30 27.01
C LYS A 40 -5.19 -14.85 26.55
N MET A 41 -6.32 -14.50 25.95
CA MET A 41 -6.59 -13.21 25.38
C MET A 41 -7.04 -12.14 26.37
N TYR A 42 -7.36 -12.52 27.61
CA TYR A 42 -7.85 -11.58 28.62
C TYR A 42 -6.81 -10.62 29.15
N LYS A 43 -5.55 -10.81 28.83
CA LYS A 43 -4.45 -10.00 29.33
C LYS A 43 -4.14 -8.79 28.47
N GLY A 44 -4.72 -8.69 27.27
CA GLY A 44 -4.51 -7.58 26.35
C GLY A 44 -5.65 -6.56 26.35
N TYR A 45 -5.52 -5.56 25.52
CA TYR A 45 -6.59 -4.61 25.23
C TYR A 45 -7.64 -5.28 24.31
N ALA A 46 -8.89 -4.81 24.39
CA ALA A 46 -10.01 -5.40 23.63
C ALA A 46 -9.75 -5.52 22.11
N GLY A 47 -8.96 -4.61 21.53
CA GLY A 47 -8.57 -4.68 20.12
C GLY A 47 -7.50 -5.74 19.82
N GLU A 48 -6.66 -6.09 20.78
CA GLU A 48 -5.59 -7.07 20.59
C GLU A 48 -6.12 -8.51 20.59
N TRP A 49 -7.00 -8.85 21.52
CA TRP A 49 -7.53 -10.20 21.57
C TRP A 49 -8.42 -10.54 20.37
N ILE A 50 -9.00 -9.56 19.70
CA ILE A 50 -9.75 -9.78 18.47
C ILE A 50 -8.81 -10.23 17.34
N SER A 51 -7.66 -9.61 17.20
CA SER A 51 -6.63 -10.07 16.25
C SER A 51 -6.14 -11.48 16.60
N TRP A 52 -6.06 -11.83 17.87
CA TRP A 52 -5.67 -13.17 18.32
C TRP A 52 -6.73 -14.23 18.06
N MET A 53 -7.98 -13.85 17.99
CA MET A 53 -9.06 -14.76 17.58
C MET A 53 -8.92 -15.22 16.14
N ILE A 54 -8.10 -14.59 15.33
CA ILE A 54 -7.89 -14.99 13.95
C ILE A 54 -6.84 -16.10 13.88
N PRO A 55 -7.14 -17.29 13.27
CA PRO A 55 -6.23 -18.43 13.30
C PRO A 55 -5.02 -18.26 12.39
N ARG A 56 -4.25 -17.25 12.61
CA ARG A 56 -2.93 -17.00 12.04
C ARG A 56 -2.04 -16.38 13.11
N LEU A 57 -2.19 -16.93 14.31
CA LEU A 57 -1.41 -16.53 15.47
C LEU A 57 0.09 -16.67 15.28
N ASP A 58 0.51 -17.60 14.44
CA ASP A 58 1.89 -17.77 14.02
C ASP A 58 2.43 -16.50 13.35
N ILE A 59 1.64 -15.87 12.47
CA ILE A 59 2.01 -14.62 11.82
C ILE A 59 1.95 -13.44 12.81
N VAL A 60 0.88 -13.39 13.60
CA VAL A 60 0.72 -12.34 14.61
C VAL A 60 1.85 -12.43 15.65
N ALA A 61 2.16 -13.62 16.13
CA ALA A 61 3.25 -13.84 17.08
C ALA A 61 4.62 -13.47 16.49
N ALA A 62 4.89 -13.88 15.25
CA ALA A 62 6.13 -13.52 14.56
C ALA A 62 6.30 -11.99 14.40
N ASN A 63 5.20 -11.29 14.23
CA ASN A 63 5.22 -9.83 14.08
C ASN A 63 5.19 -9.08 15.41
N ALA A 64 4.82 -9.74 16.52
CA ALA A 64 4.73 -9.09 17.83
C ALA A 64 6.06 -8.48 18.29
N GLU A 65 7.18 -9.12 17.95
CA GLU A 65 8.52 -8.63 18.29
C GLU A 65 8.97 -7.46 17.43
N ILE A 66 8.44 -7.38 16.20
CA ILE A 66 8.73 -6.30 15.26
C ILE A 66 7.58 -5.29 15.15
N HIS A 67 6.57 -5.48 16.00
CA HIS A 67 5.45 -4.56 16.09
C HIS A 67 5.94 -3.19 16.55
N GLN A 68 5.77 -2.21 15.69
CA GLN A 68 6.11 -0.83 16.01
C GLN A 68 4.96 -0.17 16.76
N PRO A 69 5.23 0.79 17.66
CA PRO A 69 4.17 1.51 18.39
C PRO A 69 3.13 2.17 17.46
N TRP A 70 3.53 2.44 16.23
CA TRP A 70 2.72 3.05 15.18
C TRP A 70 2.33 2.04 14.09
N GLY A 71 2.86 0.82 14.18
CA GLY A 71 2.71 -0.20 13.16
C GLY A 71 1.45 -1.02 13.35
N GLU A 72 0.82 -1.29 12.24
CA GLU A 72 -0.36 -2.15 12.16
C GLU A 72 0.05 -3.61 11.97
N GLY A 73 1.36 -3.88 11.97
CA GLY A 73 1.94 -5.18 11.74
C GLY A 73 1.83 -5.64 10.28
N TYR A 74 2.34 -6.83 10.01
CA TYR A 74 2.35 -7.41 8.66
C TYR A 74 1.04 -8.11 8.30
N THR A 75 0.12 -8.24 9.25
CA THR A 75 -1.18 -8.92 9.10
C THR A 75 -2.35 -7.96 8.89
N ALA A 76 -2.12 -6.65 8.92
CA ALA A 76 -3.18 -5.67 8.74
C ALA A 76 -3.74 -5.66 7.30
N PHE A 77 -5.04 -5.45 7.15
CA PHE A 77 -5.66 -5.21 5.86
C PHE A 77 -5.53 -3.73 5.50
N ASN A 78 -4.37 -3.36 5.00
CA ASN A 78 -4.09 -2.00 4.55
C ASN A 78 -3.03 -2.00 3.44
N TYR A 79 -2.79 -0.83 2.83
CA TYR A 79 -1.92 -0.68 1.66
C TYR A 79 -0.47 -1.11 1.91
N HIS A 80 0.10 -0.87 3.08
CA HIS A 80 1.52 -1.15 3.31
C HIS A 80 1.79 -2.63 3.61
N ALA A 81 0.94 -3.30 4.39
CA ALA A 81 1.06 -4.75 4.59
C ALA A 81 0.74 -5.52 3.30
N ALA A 82 -0.30 -5.08 2.57
CA ALA A 82 -0.60 -5.59 1.24
C ALA A 82 0.53 -5.33 0.24
N GLY A 83 1.17 -4.17 0.32
CA GLY A 83 2.35 -3.84 -0.47
C GLY A 83 3.49 -4.83 -0.24
N LEU A 84 3.72 -5.23 1.03
CA LEU A 84 4.71 -6.28 1.34
C LEU A 84 4.30 -7.63 0.73
N ALA A 85 3.05 -8.03 0.86
CA ALA A 85 2.55 -9.26 0.24
C ALA A 85 2.73 -9.24 -1.30
N MET A 86 2.41 -8.12 -1.94
CA MET A 86 2.65 -7.91 -3.37
C MET A 86 4.14 -8.02 -3.73
N ALA A 87 5.01 -7.38 -2.96
CA ALA A 87 6.46 -7.44 -3.20
C ALA A 87 7.01 -8.87 -3.06
N MET A 88 6.46 -9.64 -2.13
CA MET A 88 6.82 -11.04 -1.95
C MET A 88 6.36 -11.92 -3.14
N GLU A 89 5.17 -11.68 -3.69
CA GLU A 89 4.75 -12.34 -4.94
C GLU A 89 5.69 -12.01 -6.09
N MET A 90 6.02 -10.72 -6.25
CA MET A 90 6.95 -10.26 -7.29
C MET A 90 8.36 -10.87 -7.11
N LEU A 91 8.83 -10.98 -5.86
CA LEU A 91 10.12 -11.60 -5.54
C LEU A 91 10.11 -13.10 -5.83
N GLY A 92 9.03 -13.81 -5.46
CA GLY A 92 8.86 -15.23 -5.75
C GLY A 92 8.90 -15.52 -7.25
N ASN A 93 8.18 -14.72 -8.03
CA ASN A 93 8.20 -14.83 -9.49
C ASN A 93 9.58 -14.49 -10.10
N TYR A 94 10.28 -13.52 -9.53
CA TYR A 94 11.60 -13.12 -10.01
C TYR A 94 12.67 -14.16 -9.72
N THR A 95 12.66 -14.74 -8.52
CA THR A 95 13.65 -15.71 -8.05
C THR A 95 13.26 -17.17 -8.35
N SER A 96 12.01 -17.43 -8.74
CA SER A 96 11.43 -18.77 -8.87
C SER A 96 11.41 -19.54 -7.52
N LEU A 97 11.38 -18.81 -6.39
CA LEU A 97 11.28 -19.38 -5.05
C LEU A 97 9.86 -19.26 -4.51
N ASP A 98 9.15 -20.40 -4.49
CA ASP A 98 7.72 -20.47 -4.11
C ASP A 98 7.45 -20.02 -2.67
N ALA A 99 8.43 -20.09 -1.79
CA ALA A 99 8.28 -19.63 -0.41
C ALA A 99 7.86 -18.15 -0.32
N TYR A 100 8.38 -17.30 -1.19
CA TYR A 100 8.01 -15.88 -1.23
C TYR A 100 6.59 -15.68 -1.76
N SER A 101 6.24 -16.30 -2.87
CA SER A 101 4.86 -16.27 -3.39
C SER A 101 3.87 -16.94 -2.42
N GLY A 102 4.32 -17.97 -1.70
CA GLY A 102 3.55 -18.61 -0.63
C GLY A 102 3.14 -17.65 0.48
N TYR A 103 4.03 -16.73 0.86
CA TYR A 103 3.69 -15.67 1.82
C TYR A 103 2.53 -14.80 1.32
N CYS A 104 2.59 -14.34 0.07
CA CYS A 104 1.54 -13.52 -0.53
C CYS A 104 0.21 -14.27 -0.58
N ARG A 105 0.22 -15.51 -1.05
CA ARG A 105 -1.00 -16.35 -1.11
C ARG A 105 -1.59 -16.58 0.28
N THR A 106 -0.75 -16.83 1.28
CA THR A 106 -1.18 -16.97 2.68
C THR A 106 -1.85 -15.70 3.19
N TYR A 107 -1.26 -14.53 2.93
CA TYR A 107 -1.87 -13.25 3.28
C TYR A 107 -3.24 -13.06 2.62
N CYS A 108 -3.33 -13.30 1.32
CA CYS A 108 -4.59 -13.15 0.57
C CYS A 108 -5.66 -14.13 1.05
N ASP A 109 -5.31 -15.40 1.24
CA ASP A 109 -6.24 -16.44 1.69
C ASP A 109 -6.78 -16.16 3.10
N PHE A 110 -5.92 -15.70 4.01
CA PHE A 110 -6.30 -15.34 5.35
C PHE A 110 -7.49 -14.36 5.39
N PHE A 111 -7.42 -13.26 4.63
CA PHE A 111 -8.49 -12.28 4.62
C PHE A 111 -9.77 -12.80 3.93
N ILE A 112 -9.64 -13.59 2.88
CA ILE A 112 -10.80 -14.21 2.23
C ILE A 112 -11.50 -15.17 3.20
N GLU A 113 -10.75 -16.08 3.82
CA GLU A 113 -11.30 -17.10 4.71
C GLU A 113 -11.94 -16.50 5.97
N LYS A 114 -11.35 -15.44 6.51
CA LYS A 114 -11.77 -14.84 7.78
C LYS A 114 -12.71 -13.64 7.63
N ARG A 115 -13.02 -13.22 6.42
CA ARG A 115 -13.85 -12.03 6.16
C ARG A 115 -15.20 -12.03 6.89
N LYS A 116 -15.92 -13.15 6.84
CA LYS A 116 -17.22 -13.30 7.51
C LYS A 116 -17.09 -13.18 9.04
N TYR A 117 -16.00 -13.72 9.57
CA TYR A 117 -15.71 -13.64 10.99
C TYR A 117 -15.33 -12.22 11.42
N MET A 118 -14.54 -11.51 10.64
CA MET A 118 -14.23 -10.09 10.84
C MET A 118 -15.50 -9.24 10.82
N ALA A 119 -16.39 -9.49 9.88
CA ALA A 119 -17.70 -8.82 9.82
C ALA A 119 -18.56 -9.12 11.07
N TYR A 120 -18.56 -10.35 11.53
CA TYR A 120 -19.24 -10.72 12.78
C TYR A 120 -18.64 -9.98 13.98
N GLN A 121 -17.32 -9.99 14.12
CA GLN A 121 -16.64 -9.28 15.19
C GLN A 121 -16.97 -7.79 15.17
N LYS A 122 -16.92 -7.17 13.99
CA LYS A 122 -17.16 -5.74 13.83
C LYS A 122 -18.61 -5.34 14.09
N TYR A 123 -19.56 -6.02 13.46
CA TYR A 123 -20.94 -5.56 13.41
C TYR A 123 -21.87 -6.24 14.43
N VAL A 124 -21.52 -7.41 14.92
CA VAL A 124 -22.32 -8.15 15.89
C VAL A 124 -21.76 -8.03 17.30
N VAL A 125 -20.46 -8.22 17.46
CA VAL A 125 -19.77 -8.11 18.76
C VAL A 125 -19.37 -6.68 19.08
N ASN A 126 -19.48 -5.77 18.11
CA ASN A 126 -19.07 -4.37 18.22
C ASN A 126 -17.60 -4.21 18.62
N ALA A 127 -16.75 -5.07 18.13
CA ALA A 127 -15.32 -4.98 18.32
C ALA A 127 -14.76 -3.83 17.48
N PHE A 128 -13.82 -3.09 18.02
CA PHE A 128 -13.19 -1.95 17.35
C PHE A 128 -11.68 -1.94 17.56
N ASN A 129 -10.99 -1.15 16.76
CA ASN A 129 -9.52 -1.04 16.76
C ASN A 129 -8.76 -2.27 16.31
N ALA A 130 -9.40 -3.21 15.62
CA ALA A 130 -8.71 -4.30 14.94
C ALA A 130 -8.43 -3.90 13.48
N TRP A 131 -7.18 -3.90 13.09
CA TRP A 131 -6.75 -3.50 11.75
C TRP A 131 -7.24 -4.46 10.66
N ASP A 132 -7.47 -5.72 11.02
CA ASP A 132 -8.05 -6.71 10.11
C ASP A 132 -9.48 -6.36 9.69
N HIS A 133 -10.24 -5.67 10.54
CA HIS A 133 -11.60 -5.23 10.25
C HIS A 133 -11.68 -4.18 9.13
N LYS A 134 -10.56 -3.60 8.72
CA LYS A 134 -10.52 -2.63 7.61
C LYS A 134 -11.06 -3.22 6.31
N LEU A 135 -10.92 -4.53 6.10
CA LEU A 135 -11.54 -5.25 4.98
C LEU A 135 -13.07 -5.09 4.92
N VAL A 136 -13.73 -4.96 6.06
CA VAL A 136 -15.19 -4.87 6.16
C VAL A 136 -15.69 -3.46 6.49
N GLU A 137 -14.79 -2.53 6.83
CA GLU A 137 -15.12 -1.12 7.07
C GLU A 137 -15.18 -0.31 5.77
N GLY A 138 -14.23 -0.49 4.87
CA GLY A 138 -14.18 -0.01 3.51
C GLY A 138 -14.56 1.46 3.26
N TYR A 139 -13.84 2.43 3.86
CA TYR A 139 -14.17 3.86 3.69
C TYR A 139 -13.01 4.74 3.20
N LEU A 140 -11.81 4.21 3.14
CA LEU A 140 -10.62 4.86 2.61
C LEU A 140 -9.94 3.98 1.55
N LEU A 141 -9.29 4.59 0.60
CA LEU A 141 -8.52 3.89 -0.44
C LEU A 141 -7.39 3.04 0.15
N ASP A 142 -6.86 3.44 1.31
CA ASP A 142 -5.88 2.69 2.10
C ASP A 142 -6.37 1.28 2.48
N TYR A 143 -7.69 1.08 2.56
CA TYR A 143 -8.37 -0.15 3.03
C TYR A 143 -9.29 -0.77 1.98
N THR A 144 -9.32 -0.22 0.76
CA THR A 144 -10.17 -0.72 -0.33
C THR A 144 -9.34 -1.15 -1.53
N SER A 145 -8.95 -0.22 -2.38
CA SER A 145 -8.24 -0.53 -3.64
C SER A 145 -6.78 -0.92 -3.46
N ALA A 146 -6.01 -0.20 -2.63
CA ALA A 146 -4.60 -0.50 -2.46
C ALA A 146 -4.32 -1.91 -1.89
N PRO A 147 -5.08 -2.41 -0.88
CA PRO A 147 -4.88 -3.77 -0.38
C PRO A 147 -5.21 -4.88 -1.37
N LEU A 148 -5.81 -4.58 -2.51
CA LEU A 148 -6.09 -5.56 -3.56
C LEU A 148 -4.94 -5.77 -4.55
N LEU A 149 -3.87 -5.00 -4.46
CA LEU A 149 -2.72 -5.14 -5.36
C LEU A 149 -2.06 -6.53 -5.28
N PRO A 150 -1.86 -7.18 -4.10
CA PRO A 150 -1.35 -8.55 -4.06
C PRO A 150 -2.30 -9.56 -4.70
N TYR A 151 -3.62 -9.41 -4.53
CA TYR A 151 -4.61 -10.26 -5.20
C TYR A 151 -4.49 -10.16 -6.72
N ALA A 152 -4.33 -8.94 -7.24
CA ALA A 152 -4.13 -8.71 -8.67
C ALA A 152 -2.85 -9.38 -9.17
N GLU A 153 -1.73 -9.27 -8.44
CA GLU A 153 -0.47 -9.93 -8.83
C GLU A 153 -0.62 -11.45 -8.85
N VAL A 154 -1.26 -12.06 -7.85
CA VAL A 154 -1.53 -13.51 -7.85
C VAL A 154 -2.44 -13.90 -9.02
N LEU A 155 -3.52 -13.15 -9.26
CA LEU A 155 -4.44 -13.43 -10.38
C LEU A 155 -3.74 -13.31 -11.74
N LEU A 156 -2.87 -12.32 -11.93
CA LEU A 156 -2.14 -12.11 -13.19
C LEU A 156 -1.07 -13.16 -13.44
N ASN A 157 -0.50 -13.74 -12.38
CA ASN A 157 0.51 -14.80 -12.44
C ASN A 157 -0.11 -16.21 -12.41
N THR A 158 -1.45 -16.30 -12.36
CA THR A 158 -2.19 -17.57 -12.37
C THR A 158 -2.95 -17.72 -13.67
N GLU A 159 -2.87 -18.94 -14.28
CA GLU A 159 -3.65 -19.28 -15.46
C GLU A 159 -5.15 -19.01 -15.22
N PRO A 160 -5.87 -18.42 -16.18
CA PRO A 160 -7.25 -17.98 -15.98
C PRO A 160 -8.19 -19.03 -15.37
N GLU A 161 -8.06 -20.29 -15.78
CA GLU A 161 -8.89 -21.39 -15.30
C GLU A 161 -8.54 -21.87 -13.88
N LYS A 162 -7.39 -21.44 -13.35
CA LYS A 162 -6.91 -21.78 -11.99
C LYS A 162 -7.11 -20.64 -11.00
N ARG A 163 -7.59 -19.49 -11.46
CA ARG A 163 -7.82 -18.31 -10.62
C ARG A 163 -8.89 -18.57 -9.58
N LYS A 164 -8.63 -18.19 -8.33
CA LYS A 164 -9.62 -18.33 -7.24
C LYS A 164 -10.80 -17.39 -7.47
N PRO A 165 -12.05 -17.90 -7.57
CA PRO A 165 -13.23 -17.06 -7.77
C PRO A 165 -13.42 -16.00 -6.67
N GLU A 166 -13.02 -16.34 -5.43
CA GLU A 166 -13.14 -15.45 -4.28
C GLU A 166 -12.24 -14.22 -4.41
N TYR A 167 -11.05 -14.37 -5.00
CA TYR A 167 -10.16 -13.25 -5.28
C TYR A 167 -10.78 -12.31 -6.33
N ILE A 168 -11.34 -12.90 -7.38
CA ILE A 168 -12.04 -12.15 -8.43
C ILE A 168 -13.25 -11.42 -7.86
N ALA A 169 -14.04 -12.08 -7.01
CA ALA A 169 -15.22 -11.50 -6.39
C ALA A 169 -14.85 -10.30 -5.51
N LEU A 170 -13.83 -10.43 -4.63
CA LEU A 170 -13.35 -9.34 -3.79
C LEU A 170 -12.80 -8.18 -4.63
N PHE A 171 -12.04 -8.50 -5.68
CA PHE A 171 -11.50 -7.49 -6.58
C PHE A 171 -12.61 -6.67 -7.28
N ASN A 172 -13.62 -7.37 -7.79
CA ASN A 172 -14.78 -6.73 -8.44
C ASN A 172 -15.61 -5.88 -7.47
N GLU A 173 -15.78 -6.35 -6.23
CA GLU A 173 -16.46 -5.58 -5.18
C GLU A 173 -15.75 -4.24 -4.90
N MET A 174 -14.43 -4.26 -4.81
CA MET A 174 -13.65 -3.03 -4.58
C MET A 174 -13.63 -2.13 -5.82
N GLN A 175 -13.71 -2.72 -7.01
CA GLN A 175 -13.90 -1.95 -8.24
C GLN A 175 -15.26 -1.24 -8.24
N ASP A 176 -16.32 -1.94 -7.83
CA ASP A 176 -17.66 -1.35 -7.70
C ASP A 176 -17.69 -0.22 -6.68
N TYR A 177 -16.97 -0.39 -5.55
CA TYR A 177 -16.78 0.67 -4.57
C TYR A 177 -16.14 1.93 -5.19
N LEU A 178 -15.07 1.78 -5.96
CA LEU A 178 -14.39 2.91 -6.62
C LEU A 178 -15.31 3.61 -7.64
N ASP A 179 -16.10 2.83 -8.35
CA ASP A 179 -16.97 3.35 -9.42
C ASP A 179 -18.18 4.12 -8.86
N HIS A 180 -18.74 3.68 -7.72
CA HIS A 180 -20.06 4.14 -7.28
C HIS A 180 -20.09 4.76 -5.88
N VAL A 181 -19.11 4.47 -5.01
CA VAL A 181 -19.14 4.87 -3.60
C VAL A 181 -18.04 5.87 -3.26
N GLN A 182 -16.83 5.67 -3.79
CA GLN A 182 -15.71 6.54 -3.50
C GLN A 182 -15.99 7.99 -3.89
N THR A 183 -15.86 8.90 -2.94
CA THR A 183 -16.12 10.33 -3.18
C THR A 183 -15.10 10.95 -4.12
N ARG A 184 -15.57 11.91 -4.92
CA ARG A 184 -14.76 12.62 -5.92
C ARG A 184 -14.95 14.13 -5.78
N THR A 185 -13.93 14.88 -6.18
CA THR A 185 -14.05 16.32 -6.37
C THR A 185 -14.85 16.65 -7.65
N PRO A 186 -15.26 17.90 -7.83
CA PRO A 186 -15.91 18.32 -9.10
C PRO A 186 -15.06 18.03 -10.34
N GLU A 187 -13.74 18.02 -10.23
CA GLU A 187 -12.81 17.70 -11.32
C GLU A 187 -12.64 16.20 -11.55
N GLY A 188 -13.28 15.37 -10.72
CA GLY A 188 -13.36 13.93 -10.86
C GLY A 188 -12.30 13.14 -10.11
N ASN A 189 -11.32 13.76 -9.47
CA ASN A 189 -10.32 13.01 -8.70
C ASN A 189 -10.87 12.53 -7.35
N PHE A 190 -10.34 11.42 -6.87
CA PHE A 190 -10.67 10.89 -5.56
C PHE A 190 -10.29 11.87 -4.46
N ASN A 191 -11.09 11.90 -3.40
CA ASN A 191 -10.83 12.70 -2.23
C ASN A 191 -11.15 11.92 -0.95
N ARG A 192 -10.68 12.42 0.18
CA ARG A 192 -10.99 11.89 1.50
C ARG A 192 -12.05 12.74 2.19
N ILE A 193 -12.94 12.07 2.93
CA ILE A 193 -13.93 12.72 3.78
C ILE A 193 -13.43 12.88 5.23
N ASN A 194 -12.36 12.17 5.57
CA ASN A 194 -11.68 12.21 6.87
C ASN A 194 -10.17 12.46 6.65
N PRO A 195 -9.48 13.12 7.59
CA PRO A 195 -9.99 13.77 8.80
C PRO A 195 -10.76 15.06 8.51
N VAL A 196 -10.63 15.63 7.31
CA VAL A 196 -11.32 16.83 6.84
C VAL A 196 -12.03 16.53 5.52
N LYS A 197 -13.29 16.93 5.43
CA LYS A 197 -14.12 16.71 4.25
C LYS A 197 -13.48 17.36 3.00
N HIS A 198 -13.46 16.62 1.90
CA HIS A 198 -12.88 17.04 0.60
C HIS A 198 -11.37 17.35 0.62
N THR A 199 -10.59 16.58 1.35
CA THR A 199 -9.13 16.66 1.29
C THR A 199 -8.59 15.83 0.12
N VAL A 200 -7.69 16.40 -0.67
CA VAL A 200 -6.97 15.71 -1.75
C VAL A 200 -5.56 15.38 -1.26
N TRP A 201 -5.24 14.09 -1.22
CA TRP A 201 -3.93 13.58 -0.77
C TRP A 201 -3.16 13.03 -1.95
N VAL A 202 -1.87 13.32 -2.02
CA VAL A 202 -0.99 12.73 -3.03
C VAL A 202 -0.90 11.21 -2.91
N ASP A 203 -1.05 10.70 -1.70
CA ASP A 203 -1.07 9.27 -1.39
C ASP A 203 -2.15 8.52 -2.18
N ASP A 204 -3.30 9.15 -2.37
CA ASP A 204 -4.45 8.55 -3.07
C ASP A 204 -4.15 8.26 -4.55
N MET A 205 -3.10 8.85 -5.11
CA MET A 205 -2.61 8.45 -6.42
C MET A 205 -2.10 7.00 -6.42
N TYR A 206 -1.33 6.59 -5.40
CA TYR A 206 -0.91 5.20 -5.25
C TYR A 206 -2.05 4.31 -4.74
N MET A 207 -2.87 4.82 -3.82
CA MET A 207 -3.94 4.02 -3.22
C MET A 207 -5.01 3.60 -4.24
N SER A 208 -5.13 4.29 -5.38
CA SER A 208 -6.18 4.03 -6.37
C SER A 208 -5.66 3.70 -7.78
N LEU A 209 -4.71 4.46 -8.32
CA LEU A 209 -4.37 4.37 -9.74
C LEU A 209 -3.69 3.05 -10.12
N PRO A 210 -2.78 2.46 -9.34
CA PRO A 210 -2.28 1.10 -9.61
C PRO A 210 -3.38 0.05 -9.65
N PHE A 211 -4.41 0.18 -8.80
CA PHE A 211 -5.56 -0.72 -8.84
C PHE A 211 -6.34 -0.63 -10.15
N LEU A 212 -6.60 0.59 -10.66
CA LEU A 212 -7.24 0.78 -11.97
C LEU A 212 -6.39 0.17 -13.10
N VAL A 213 -5.07 0.31 -13.02
CA VAL A 213 -4.15 -0.33 -13.98
C VAL A 213 -4.25 -1.85 -13.89
N GLN A 214 -4.25 -2.44 -12.70
CA GLN A 214 -4.39 -3.90 -12.55
C GLN A 214 -5.78 -4.37 -13.00
N SER A 215 -6.84 -3.61 -12.73
CA SER A 215 -8.18 -3.87 -13.24
C SER A 215 -8.20 -3.93 -14.78
N SER A 216 -7.46 -3.02 -15.43
CA SER A 216 -7.32 -3.04 -16.89
C SER A 216 -6.59 -4.28 -17.43
N ARG A 217 -5.69 -4.88 -16.64
CA ARG A 217 -4.94 -6.10 -17.01
C ARG A 217 -5.76 -7.37 -16.78
N LEU A 218 -6.65 -7.35 -15.81
CA LEU A 218 -7.47 -8.51 -15.44
C LEU A 218 -8.70 -8.70 -16.33
N THR A 219 -9.13 -7.66 -17.06
CA THR A 219 -10.25 -7.76 -17.98
C THR A 219 -9.83 -8.17 -19.39
N ASN A 220 -10.63 -9.03 -20.03
CA ASN A 220 -10.50 -9.36 -21.44
C ASN A 220 -11.27 -8.38 -22.35
N ASP A 221 -12.11 -7.53 -21.80
CA ASP A 221 -12.86 -6.52 -22.53
C ASP A 221 -11.95 -5.35 -22.89
N LYS A 222 -11.73 -5.15 -24.18
CA LYS A 222 -10.84 -4.10 -24.70
C LYS A 222 -11.35 -2.69 -24.42
N GLU A 223 -12.65 -2.48 -24.43
CA GLU A 223 -13.26 -1.18 -24.14
C GLU A 223 -13.10 -0.85 -22.66
N MET A 224 -13.43 -1.81 -21.78
CA MET A 224 -13.23 -1.66 -20.34
C MET A 224 -11.74 -1.44 -19.99
N LYS A 225 -10.84 -2.21 -20.59
CA LYS A 225 -9.39 -2.02 -20.44
C LYS A 225 -9.00 -0.58 -20.74
N MET A 226 -9.42 -0.06 -21.87
CA MET A 226 -9.07 1.30 -22.29
C MET A 226 -9.74 2.34 -21.39
N LYS A 227 -10.99 2.13 -20.98
CA LYS A 227 -11.70 3.00 -20.04
C LYS A 227 -10.92 3.15 -18.73
N ARG A 228 -10.44 2.03 -18.10
CA ARG A 228 -9.67 2.05 -16.84
C ARG A 228 -8.34 2.78 -16.98
N LEU A 229 -7.62 2.54 -18.08
CA LEU A 229 -6.35 3.22 -18.33
C LEU A 229 -6.51 4.70 -18.61
N THR A 230 -7.57 5.08 -19.34
CA THR A 230 -7.91 6.50 -19.58
C THR A 230 -8.27 7.19 -18.28
N GLU A 231 -9.15 6.59 -17.47
CA GLU A 231 -9.53 7.10 -16.16
C GLU A 231 -8.31 7.33 -15.26
N ALA A 232 -7.42 6.32 -15.16
CA ALA A 232 -6.20 6.45 -14.38
C ALA A 232 -5.30 7.60 -14.87
N ALA A 233 -5.14 7.76 -16.19
CA ALA A 233 -4.33 8.82 -16.78
C ALA A 233 -4.95 10.22 -16.60
N GLU A 234 -6.27 10.36 -16.72
CA GLU A 234 -6.99 11.61 -16.48
C GLU A 234 -6.93 12.01 -15.02
N MET A 235 -7.04 11.03 -14.11
CA MET A 235 -6.98 11.22 -12.67
C MET A 235 -5.65 11.86 -12.24
N VAL A 236 -4.50 11.49 -12.85
CA VAL A 236 -3.22 12.15 -12.58
C VAL A 236 -3.32 13.65 -12.77
N PHE A 237 -3.93 14.10 -13.87
CA PHE A 237 -4.07 15.53 -14.16
C PHE A 237 -5.13 16.22 -13.29
N ALA A 238 -6.11 15.49 -12.80
CA ALA A 238 -7.04 16.00 -11.81
C ALA A 238 -6.36 16.22 -10.45
N PHE A 239 -5.55 15.26 -9.98
CA PHE A 239 -4.70 15.44 -8.78
C PHE A 239 -3.74 16.62 -8.92
N ASN A 240 -3.12 16.78 -10.11
CA ASN A 240 -2.16 17.84 -10.36
C ASN A 240 -2.73 19.25 -10.12
N LYS A 241 -4.01 19.46 -10.31
CA LYS A 241 -4.66 20.76 -10.04
C LYS A 241 -4.63 21.15 -8.56
N TYR A 242 -4.50 20.17 -7.66
CA TYR A 242 -4.55 20.38 -6.22
C TYR A 242 -3.18 20.33 -5.57
N VAL A 243 -2.36 19.35 -5.94
CA VAL A 243 -1.16 19.00 -5.16
C VAL A 243 0.16 19.11 -5.93
N TYR A 244 0.15 19.32 -7.26
CA TYR A 244 1.37 19.44 -8.05
C TYR A 244 1.86 20.86 -8.21
N HIS A 245 3.17 21.07 -8.02
CA HIS A 245 3.87 22.33 -8.19
C HIS A 245 4.80 22.26 -9.41
N PRO A 246 4.35 22.71 -10.59
CA PRO A 246 5.08 22.54 -11.84
C PRO A 246 6.42 23.29 -11.86
N GLU A 247 6.55 24.36 -11.10
CA GLU A 247 7.78 25.16 -10.97
C GLU A 247 8.91 24.39 -10.26
N LEU A 248 8.56 23.40 -9.45
CA LEU A 248 9.49 22.53 -8.73
C LEU A 248 9.52 21.11 -9.29
N GLY A 249 8.51 20.73 -10.06
CA GLY A 249 8.31 19.36 -10.49
C GLY A 249 7.97 18.41 -9.32
N LEU A 250 7.34 18.91 -8.26
CA LEU A 250 7.08 18.16 -7.02
C LEU A 250 5.62 18.23 -6.60
N TYR A 251 5.20 17.23 -5.79
CA TYR A 251 3.90 17.18 -5.16
C TYR A 251 3.98 17.57 -3.68
N GLN A 252 3.14 18.51 -3.24
CA GLN A 252 2.88 18.69 -1.82
C GLN A 252 2.05 17.50 -1.28
N HIS A 253 2.14 17.25 0.03
CA HIS A 253 1.56 16.04 0.65
C HIS A 253 0.03 15.97 0.48
N ALA A 254 -0.69 17.06 0.72
CA ALA A 254 -2.12 17.13 0.56
C ALA A 254 -2.58 18.58 0.31
N GLN A 255 -3.85 18.72 -0.09
CA GLN A 255 -4.54 20.00 -0.07
C GLN A 255 -5.88 19.87 0.61
N PHE A 256 -6.12 20.70 1.62
CA PHE A 256 -7.42 20.89 2.23
C PHE A 256 -8.22 21.87 1.37
N THR A 257 -9.36 21.42 0.83
CA THR A 257 -10.09 22.23 -0.14
C THR A 257 -10.81 23.43 0.47
N ASP A 258 -11.14 23.35 1.76
CA ASP A 258 -11.75 24.43 2.54
C ASP A 258 -10.74 25.50 3.01
N LYS A 259 -9.49 25.11 3.14
CA LYS A 259 -8.37 25.99 3.55
C LYS A 259 -7.12 25.67 2.74
N PRO A 260 -7.04 26.13 1.50
CA PRO A 260 -5.85 25.88 0.69
C PRO A 260 -4.60 26.40 1.40
N ALA A 261 -3.68 25.52 1.69
CA ALA A 261 -2.39 25.84 2.28
C ALA A 261 -1.32 24.97 1.61
N LYS A 262 -0.12 25.51 1.49
CA LYS A 262 1.02 24.75 0.97
C LYS A 262 1.53 23.82 2.05
N LEU A 263 1.43 22.50 1.80
CA LEU A 263 2.00 21.48 2.66
C LEU A 263 3.43 21.12 2.19
N PRO A 264 4.25 20.54 3.08
CA PRO A 264 5.60 20.10 2.72
C PRO A 264 5.64 19.08 1.57
N PHE A 265 6.78 19.07 0.85
CA PHE A 265 7.06 18.09 -0.21
C PHE A 265 7.65 16.81 0.38
N TRP A 266 6.78 15.99 0.94
CA TRP A 266 7.15 14.75 1.59
C TRP A 266 7.64 13.71 0.56
N SER A 267 8.81 13.08 0.82
CA SER A 267 9.47 12.21 -0.16
C SER A 267 8.62 11.00 -0.53
N ARG A 268 8.11 10.26 0.42
CA ARG A 268 7.25 9.09 0.15
C ARG A 268 5.98 9.48 -0.59
N GLY A 269 5.37 10.62 -0.30
CA GLY A 269 4.22 11.14 -1.06
C GLY A 269 4.55 11.38 -2.53
N ASN A 270 5.70 12.00 -2.81
CA ASN A 270 6.21 12.14 -4.17
C ASN A 270 6.51 10.76 -4.81
N GLY A 271 6.98 9.81 -4.02
CA GLY A 271 7.16 8.42 -4.45
C GLY A 271 5.84 7.78 -4.89
N TRP A 272 4.78 7.95 -4.12
CA TRP A 272 3.45 7.43 -4.46
C TRP A 272 2.94 7.95 -5.80
N ALA A 273 3.06 9.27 -6.03
CA ALA A 273 2.70 9.86 -7.31
C ALA A 273 3.54 9.31 -8.46
N LEU A 274 4.86 9.24 -8.28
CA LEU A 274 5.76 8.73 -9.32
C LEU A 274 5.46 7.25 -9.65
N TRP A 275 5.18 6.44 -8.63
CA TRP A 275 4.84 5.02 -8.83
C TRP A 275 3.53 4.84 -9.59
N ALA A 276 2.50 5.61 -9.23
CA ALA A 276 1.22 5.59 -9.94
C ALA A 276 1.40 5.93 -11.42
N VAL A 277 2.11 7.01 -11.73
CA VAL A 277 2.39 7.41 -13.13
C VAL A 277 3.22 6.36 -13.87
N THR A 278 4.20 5.75 -13.20
CA THR A 278 5.03 4.67 -13.75
C THR A 278 4.17 3.47 -14.15
N ASN A 279 3.24 3.05 -13.29
CA ASN A 279 2.34 1.94 -13.60
C ASN A 279 1.42 2.24 -14.79
N ILE A 280 0.85 3.45 -14.84
CA ILE A 280 -0.01 3.84 -15.96
C ILE A 280 0.77 3.84 -17.28
N LEU A 281 1.95 4.44 -17.31
CA LEU A 281 2.79 4.48 -18.52
C LEU A 281 3.21 3.09 -18.99
N SER A 282 3.33 2.12 -18.09
CA SER A 282 3.68 0.74 -18.45
C SER A 282 2.60 0.03 -19.27
N GLU A 283 1.33 0.41 -19.10
CA GLU A 283 0.18 -0.24 -19.72
C GLU A 283 -0.55 0.64 -20.76
N LEU A 284 -0.43 1.97 -20.63
CA LEU A 284 -1.09 2.90 -21.55
C LEU A 284 -0.48 2.82 -22.96
N PRO A 285 -1.27 2.56 -24.00
CA PRO A 285 -0.72 2.48 -25.36
C PRO A 285 -0.04 3.77 -25.80
N LYS A 286 1.11 3.66 -26.48
CA LYS A 286 1.90 4.83 -26.94
C LYS A 286 1.14 5.77 -27.87
N ASN A 287 0.12 5.27 -28.58
CA ASN A 287 -0.78 6.05 -29.45
C ASN A 287 -1.98 6.65 -28.70
N HIS A 288 -2.14 6.38 -27.40
CA HIS A 288 -3.20 6.99 -26.60
C HIS A 288 -3.04 8.52 -26.52
N PRO A 289 -4.13 9.30 -26.62
CA PRO A 289 -4.06 10.78 -26.64
C PRO A 289 -3.30 11.39 -25.44
N LEU A 290 -3.41 10.78 -24.28
CA LEU A 290 -2.76 11.26 -23.05
C LEU A 290 -1.32 10.77 -22.87
N TYR A 291 -0.86 9.77 -23.64
CA TYR A 291 0.46 9.15 -23.43
C TYR A 291 1.62 10.16 -23.44
N LYS A 292 1.68 10.99 -24.48
CA LYS A 292 2.77 11.99 -24.61
C LYS A 292 2.75 13.02 -23.47
N LYS A 293 1.55 13.43 -23.07
CA LYS A 293 1.37 14.39 -21.96
C LYS A 293 1.78 13.76 -20.62
N LEU A 294 1.40 12.52 -20.39
CA LEU A 294 1.74 11.79 -19.18
C LEU A 294 3.25 11.49 -19.11
N LEU A 295 3.85 11.09 -20.22
CA LEU A 295 5.31 10.88 -20.30
C LEU A 295 6.11 12.18 -20.05
N LYS A 296 5.64 13.31 -20.57
CA LYS A 296 6.24 14.60 -20.27
C LYS A 296 6.16 14.90 -18.77
N HIS A 297 4.99 14.74 -18.18
CA HIS A 297 4.77 14.94 -16.74
C HIS A 297 5.66 14.01 -15.89
N TYR A 298 5.78 12.73 -16.25
CA TYR A 298 6.69 11.78 -15.60
C TYR A 298 8.15 12.30 -15.60
N ARG A 299 8.62 12.80 -16.75
CA ARG A 299 9.98 13.32 -16.89
C ARG A 299 10.22 14.57 -16.05
N GLU A 300 9.27 15.49 -16.02
CA GLU A 300 9.33 16.71 -15.21
C GLU A 300 9.36 16.37 -13.71
N HIS A 301 8.56 15.41 -13.28
CA HIS A 301 8.55 14.95 -11.89
C HIS A 301 9.86 14.23 -11.52
N VAL A 302 10.39 13.36 -12.38
CA VAL A 302 11.71 12.74 -12.16
C VAL A 302 12.81 13.80 -12.08
N GLU A 303 12.79 14.82 -12.93
CA GLU A 303 13.77 15.90 -12.88
C GLU A 303 13.69 16.69 -11.57
N GLY A 304 12.48 17.02 -11.13
CA GLY A 304 12.24 17.67 -9.84
C GLY A 304 12.77 16.87 -8.66
N ILE A 305 12.46 15.55 -8.62
CA ILE A 305 12.93 14.65 -7.56
C ILE A 305 14.47 14.53 -7.57
N THR A 306 15.07 14.31 -8.74
CA THR A 306 16.52 14.03 -8.83
C THR A 306 17.37 15.24 -8.49
N ALA A 307 16.84 16.44 -8.58
CA ALA A 307 17.50 17.66 -8.13
C ALA A 307 17.81 17.68 -6.61
N TRP A 308 17.09 16.85 -5.83
CA TRP A 308 17.19 16.79 -4.37
C TRP A 308 17.84 15.49 -3.86
N GLN A 309 18.49 14.69 -4.72
CA GLN A 309 19.24 13.54 -4.26
C GLN A 309 20.47 13.97 -3.45
N ASP A 310 20.56 13.52 -2.20
CA ASP A 310 21.72 13.78 -1.35
C ASP A 310 22.98 13.08 -1.87
N LYS A 311 24.14 13.56 -1.44
CA LYS A 311 25.44 12.96 -1.79
C LYS A 311 25.58 11.49 -1.34
N SER A 312 24.85 11.09 -0.29
CA SER A 312 24.75 9.70 0.18
C SER A 312 24.01 8.79 -0.80
N GLY A 313 23.29 9.35 -1.76
CA GLY A 313 22.41 8.64 -2.67
C GLY A 313 20.96 8.54 -2.20
N LEU A 314 20.71 8.77 -0.93
CA LEU A 314 19.35 8.82 -0.36
C LEU A 314 18.67 10.16 -0.69
N TRP A 315 17.38 10.22 -0.37
CA TRP A 315 16.63 11.47 -0.32
C TRP A 315 16.17 11.76 1.10
N HIS A 316 16.04 13.05 1.40
CA HIS A 316 15.53 13.52 2.69
C HIS A 316 14.03 13.26 2.83
N ASN A 317 13.54 13.15 4.07
CA ASN A 317 12.10 12.98 4.36
C ASN A 317 11.25 14.11 3.75
N LEU A 318 11.76 15.34 3.78
CA LEU A 318 11.23 16.48 3.02
C LEU A 318 12.22 16.85 1.91
N LEU A 319 11.81 16.74 0.64
CA LEU A 319 12.72 16.84 -0.50
C LEU A 319 13.50 18.15 -0.55
N ASN A 320 12.84 19.27 -0.28
CA ASN A 320 13.43 20.60 -0.35
C ASN A 320 13.89 21.15 1.01
N VAL A 321 14.07 20.29 2.01
CA VAL A 321 14.52 20.62 3.37
C VAL A 321 15.69 19.73 3.74
N PRO A 322 16.95 20.14 3.41
CA PRO A 322 18.14 19.31 3.65
C PRO A 322 18.42 19.01 5.13
N GLU A 323 17.81 19.74 6.04
CA GLU A 323 17.88 19.53 7.48
C GLU A 323 17.01 18.36 7.96
N SER A 324 16.08 17.89 7.15
CA SER A 324 15.30 16.68 7.46
C SER A 324 16.18 15.44 7.31
N TYR A 325 15.85 14.39 8.05
CA TYR A 325 16.64 13.15 8.00
C TYR A 325 16.54 12.45 6.63
N LEU A 326 17.54 11.61 6.34
CA LEU A 326 17.55 10.74 5.16
C LEU A 326 16.55 9.60 5.33
N GLU A 327 15.76 9.32 4.29
CA GLU A 327 14.57 8.48 4.38
C GLU A 327 14.60 7.34 3.35
N THR A 328 14.37 6.13 3.82
CA THR A 328 14.55 4.92 3.03
C THR A 328 13.40 4.62 2.07
N SER A 329 12.14 4.81 2.50
CA SER A 329 10.98 4.40 1.69
C SER A 329 10.82 5.24 0.42
N GLY A 330 10.91 6.56 0.52
CA GLY A 330 10.89 7.45 -0.64
C GLY A 330 12.06 7.18 -1.58
N THR A 331 13.27 6.99 -1.02
CA THR A 331 14.47 6.63 -1.78
C THR A 331 14.25 5.35 -2.59
N ALA A 332 13.69 4.31 -1.98
CA ALA A 332 13.42 3.05 -2.67
C ALA A 332 12.40 3.20 -3.80
N ILE A 333 11.33 3.98 -3.57
CA ILE A 333 10.31 4.23 -4.60
C ILE A 333 10.90 5.02 -5.77
N PHE A 334 11.70 6.05 -5.51
CA PHE A 334 12.35 6.81 -6.58
C PHE A 334 13.30 5.93 -7.39
N THR A 335 14.13 5.15 -6.72
CA THR A 335 15.09 4.24 -7.33
C THR A 335 14.38 3.24 -8.26
N LEU A 336 13.32 2.57 -7.79
CA LEU A 336 12.57 1.59 -8.61
C LEU A 336 11.86 2.24 -9.80
N CYS A 337 11.27 3.41 -9.63
CA CYS A 337 10.51 4.07 -10.70
C CYS A 337 11.44 4.65 -11.78
N ILE A 338 12.58 5.21 -11.39
CA ILE A 338 13.59 5.71 -12.33
C ILE A 338 14.22 4.55 -13.10
N ALA A 339 14.54 3.44 -12.41
CA ALA A 339 15.05 2.23 -13.07
C ALA A 339 14.06 1.71 -14.14
N ARG A 340 12.77 1.60 -13.80
CA ARG A 340 11.72 1.26 -14.76
C ARG A 340 11.65 2.25 -15.93
N GLY A 341 11.79 3.54 -15.66
CA GLY A 341 11.80 4.58 -16.69
C GLY A 341 12.96 4.45 -17.68
N ILE A 342 14.13 4.05 -17.21
CA ILE A 342 15.30 3.78 -18.07
C ILE A 342 15.03 2.53 -18.91
N MET A 343 14.61 1.43 -18.31
CA MET A 343 14.34 0.16 -18.99
C MET A 343 13.25 0.28 -20.08
N ASN A 344 12.27 1.14 -19.87
CA ASN A 344 11.20 1.38 -20.86
C ASN A 344 11.56 2.48 -21.89
N GLY A 345 12.76 3.06 -21.83
CA GLY A 345 13.19 4.12 -22.74
C GLY A 345 12.48 5.47 -22.52
N TRP A 346 11.86 5.66 -21.37
CA TRP A 346 11.23 6.94 -21.01
C TRP A 346 12.25 7.96 -20.56
N LEU A 347 13.35 7.50 -19.96
CA LEU A 347 14.46 8.30 -19.46
C LEU A 347 15.75 7.97 -20.21
N ASN A 348 16.65 8.95 -20.29
CA ASN A 348 17.99 8.76 -20.84
C ASN A 348 18.85 7.97 -19.85
N GLY A 349 19.23 6.74 -20.21
CA GLY A 349 20.03 5.86 -19.35
C GLY A 349 21.35 6.47 -18.92
N LYS A 350 22.09 7.17 -19.83
CA LYS A 350 23.37 7.81 -19.48
C LYS A 350 23.20 8.87 -18.39
N LYS A 351 22.07 9.62 -18.40
CA LYS A 351 21.79 10.66 -17.41
C LYS A 351 21.37 10.07 -16.08
N TYR A 352 20.48 9.06 -16.07
CA TYR A 352 19.75 8.65 -14.87
C TYR A 352 20.25 7.33 -14.23
N THR A 353 21.03 6.48 -14.92
CA THR A 353 21.62 5.29 -14.30
C THR A 353 22.49 5.64 -13.09
N PRO A 354 23.32 6.70 -13.10
CA PRO A 354 24.07 7.07 -11.90
C PRO A 354 23.19 7.44 -10.69
N THR A 355 22.02 8.03 -10.92
CA THR A 355 21.03 8.33 -9.88
C THR A 355 20.48 7.05 -9.26
N VAL A 356 20.13 6.07 -10.09
CA VAL A 356 19.64 4.76 -9.62
C VAL A 356 20.71 4.02 -8.83
N GLU A 357 21.93 3.96 -9.34
CA GLU A 357 23.05 3.26 -8.65
C GLU A 357 23.39 3.92 -7.32
N LYS A 358 23.40 5.25 -7.24
CA LYS A 358 23.60 5.97 -5.98
C LYS A 358 22.43 5.73 -5.02
N GLY A 359 21.18 5.76 -5.52
CA GLY A 359 20.00 5.49 -4.70
C GLY A 359 20.04 4.10 -4.10
N TRP A 360 20.42 3.09 -4.89
CA TRP A 360 20.56 1.73 -4.41
C TRP A 360 21.72 1.61 -3.40
N ALA A 361 22.88 2.18 -3.67
CA ALA A 361 23.99 2.20 -2.73
C ALA A 361 23.61 2.88 -1.41
N GLY A 362 22.84 3.97 -1.46
CA GLY A 362 22.30 4.61 -0.27
C GLY A 362 21.37 3.67 0.52
N ILE A 363 20.46 2.94 -0.15
CA ILE A 363 19.59 1.95 0.49
C ILE A 363 20.41 0.86 1.17
N GLU A 364 21.48 0.36 0.53
CA GLU A 364 22.38 -0.66 1.12
C GLU A 364 22.98 -0.19 2.44
N THR A 365 23.28 1.12 2.62
CA THR A 365 23.75 1.65 3.90
C THR A 365 22.70 1.66 5.01
N MET A 366 21.42 1.54 4.65
CA MET A 366 20.30 1.47 5.58
C MET A 366 19.94 0.02 5.95
N ILE A 367 20.65 -0.97 5.43
CA ILE A 367 20.48 -2.39 5.75
C ILE A 367 21.66 -2.82 6.60
N ASP A 368 21.39 -3.29 7.82
CA ASP A 368 22.42 -3.73 8.74
C ASP A 368 22.91 -5.18 8.48
N GLU A 369 23.87 -5.63 9.27
CA GLU A 369 24.46 -6.99 9.17
C GLU A 369 23.44 -8.11 9.48
N GLN A 370 22.33 -7.78 10.16
CA GLN A 370 21.21 -8.68 10.42
C GLN A 370 20.13 -8.59 9.35
N TYR A 371 20.39 -7.90 8.23
CA TYR A 371 19.46 -7.64 7.13
C TYR A 371 18.20 -6.86 7.53
N GLN A 372 18.31 -6.02 8.57
CA GLN A 372 17.21 -5.18 9.00
C GLN A 372 17.29 -3.82 8.31
N VAL A 373 16.14 -3.30 7.91
CA VAL A 373 16.04 -2.03 7.16
C VAL A 373 15.69 -0.88 8.09
N HIS A 374 16.56 0.10 8.17
CA HIS A 374 16.47 1.29 8.99
C HIS A 374 15.93 2.51 8.20
N GLY A 375 15.65 3.60 8.91
CA GLY A 375 15.33 4.89 8.31
C GLY A 375 14.01 4.97 7.57
N ILE A 376 13.06 4.11 7.90
CA ILE A 376 11.73 4.09 7.29
C ILE A 376 10.80 4.98 8.11
N THR A 377 10.33 6.08 7.56
CA THR A 377 9.33 6.93 8.21
C THR A 377 8.02 6.17 8.42
N VAL A 378 7.49 6.16 9.63
CA VAL A 378 6.17 5.60 9.95
C VAL A 378 5.03 6.30 9.18
N GLY A 379 3.81 5.81 9.31
CA GLY A 379 2.61 6.45 8.73
C GLY A 379 2.56 7.94 9.05
N THR A 380 2.30 8.79 8.06
CA THR A 380 2.47 10.24 8.15
C THR A 380 1.22 10.96 7.66
N ASN A 381 0.67 11.86 8.48
CA ASN A 381 -0.48 12.67 8.10
C ASN A 381 -0.05 13.96 7.40
N GLY A 382 -0.93 14.51 6.54
CA GLY A 382 -0.74 15.82 5.93
C GLY A 382 -1.00 16.95 6.95
N THR A 383 -0.03 17.84 7.11
CA THR A 383 -0.15 19.02 7.96
C THR A 383 0.71 20.16 7.42
N THR A 384 0.38 21.41 7.78
CA THR A 384 1.20 22.59 7.51
C THR A 384 2.36 22.75 8.49
N ASP A 385 2.35 22.01 9.61
CA ASP A 385 3.41 22.04 10.61
C ASP A 385 4.61 21.23 10.08
N ILE A 386 5.68 21.94 9.75
CA ILE A 386 6.91 21.33 9.24
C ILE A 386 7.62 20.51 10.34
N ASN A 387 7.52 20.92 11.61
CA ASN A 387 8.17 20.20 12.72
C ASN A 387 7.61 18.80 12.87
N TYR A 388 6.31 18.60 12.60
CA TYR A 388 5.70 17.28 12.57
C TYR A 388 6.44 16.31 11.63
N TYR A 389 6.90 16.78 10.47
CA TYR A 389 7.65 15.95 9.52
C TYR A 389 9.12 15.79 9.92
N LEU A 390 9.74 16.83 10.48
CA LEU A 390 11.14 16.80 10.93
C LEU A 390 11.34 15.85 12.10
N GLU A 391 10.34 15.78 12.97
CA GLU A 391 10.33 14.95 14.19
C GLU A 391 9.61 13.61 13.99
N ARG A 392 9.10 13.32 12.77
CA ARG A 392 8.39 12.08 12.54
C ARG A 392 9.31 10.88 12.76
N PRO A 393 8.94 9.92 13.64
CA PRO A 393 9.81 8.79 13.94
C PRO A 393 10.00 7.88 12.73
N THR A 394 11.13 7.19 12.72
CA THR A 394 11.39 6.06 11.83
C THR A 394 11.22 4.76 12.60
N ALA A 395 10.84 3.70 11.89
CA ALA A 395 10.69 2.38 12.46
C ALA A 395 11.52 1.35 11.70
N LEU A 396 12.04 0.39 12.47
CA LEU A 396 12.81 -0.72 11.93
C LEU A 396 11.86 -1.68 11.18
N ASN A 397 12.23 -2.07 9.97
CA ASN A 397 11.47 -3.03 9.16
C ASN A 397 9.99 -2.64 8.93
N ASP A 398 9.66 -1.35 8.98
CA ASP A 398 8.30 -0.91 8.70
C ASP A 398 7.90 -1.26 7.26
N CYS A 399 6.68 -1.76 7.09
CA CYS A 399 6.17 -2.18 5.79
C CYS A 399 6.24 -1.08 4.74
N HIS A 400 6.08 0.21 5.11
CA HIS A 400 6.17 1.34 4.18
C HIS A 400 7.50 1.42 3.42
N GLY A 401 8.58 0.88 3.99
CA GLY A 401 9.90 0.82 3.36
C GLY A 401 10.27 -0.57 2.85
N LEU A 402 9.86 -1.64 3.54
CA LEU A 402 10.24 -3.00 3.16
C LEU A 402 9.81 -3.33 1.73
N PHE A 403 8.54 -3.10 1.39
CA PHE A 403 8.07 -3.50 0.06
C PHE A 403 8.68 -2.67 -1.08
N PRO A 404 8.88 -1.34 -0.96
CA PRO A 404 9.61 -0.62 -1.99
C PRO A 404 11.07 -1.05 -2.13
N VAL A 405 11.74 -1.37 -1.02
CA VAL A 405 13.14 -1.86 -1.04
C VAL A 405 13.25 -3.18 -1.80
N ILE A 406 12.37 -4.15 -1.52
CA ILE A 406 12.34 -5.44 -2.25
C ILE A 406 12.13 -5.20 -3.75
N ILE A 407 11.17 -4.36 -4.11
CA ILE A 407 10.87 -4.10 -5.52
C ILE A 407 12.01 -3.30 -6.18
N ALA A 408 12.64 -2.35 -5.45
CA ALA A 408 13.80 -1.63 -5.95
C ALA A 408 14.97 -2.57 -6.25
N ALA A 409 15.26 -3.53 -5.36
CA ALA A 409 16.27 -4.56 -5.59
C ALA A 409 16.02 -5.31 -6.91
N ILE A 410 14.77 -5.77 -7.14
CA ILE A 410 14.38 -6.45 -8.38
C ILE A 410 14.61 -5.55 -9.61
N GLN A 411 14.22 -4.27 -9.53
CA GLN A 411 14.33 -3.36 -10.68
C GLN A 411 15.79 -2.97 -10.98
N VAL A 412 16.60 -2.77 -9.94
CA VAL A 412 18.02 -2.46 -10.09
C VAL A 412 18.78 -3.65 -10.70
N ASP A 413 18.50 -4.87 -10.23
CA ASP A 413 19.13 -6.07 -10.80
C ASP A 413 18.73 -6.30 -12.27
N LYS A 414 17.45 -6.08 -12.62
CA LYS A 414 16.99 -6.10 -14.00
C LYS A 414 17.71 -5.05 -14.86
N LEU A 415 17.85 -3.82 -14.37
CA LEU A 415 18.55 -2.75 -15.08
C LEU A 415 20.02 -3.09 -15.31
N ARG A 416 20.71 -3.61 -14.29
CA ARG A 416 22.10 -4.05 -14.39
C ARG A 416 22.28 -5.19 -15.39
N SER A 417 21.31 -6.12 -15.45
CA SER A 417 21.29 -7.24 -16.38
C SER A 417 21.11 -6.82 -17.83
N MET A 418 20.40 -5.72 -18.09
CA MET A 418 20.23 -5.18 -19.47
C MET A 418 21.51 -4.49 -19.98
N ASN A 419 22.42 -4.08 -19.10
CA ASN A 419 23.64 -3.37 -19.46
C ASN A 419 24.87 -4.31 -19.59
N LYS A 420 24.69 -5.61 -19.33
CA LYS A 420 25.66 -6.67 -19.57
C LYS A 420 25.51 -7.26 -20.98
#